data_4246bee15ea69bcfa5aa8b1f9a213f7f
#
_entry.id   4246bee15ea69bcfa5aa8b1f9a213f7f
#
_cell.length_a   1.000
_cell.length_b   1.000
_cell.length_c   1.000
_cell.angle_alpha   90.00
_cell.angle_beta   90.00
_cell.angle_gamma   90.00
#
_symmetry.space_group_name_H-M   'P 1'
#
loop_
_entity.id
_entity.type
_entity.pdbx_description
1 polymer ?
#
loop_
_entity_poly.entity_id
_entity_poly.type
_entity_poly.pdbx_seq_one_letter_code
_entity_poly.pdbx_strand_id
1 'polypeptide(L)'
;MGNYQCRVNCNETPWFLKPLVEKAKRKDIMDPTTGSSSESAAQDDATIDCTINETPMHARPNTRYLFSSHFTTGEPIIVTDGPKGHRYIYPDMNGTFKGGPDYKDFHGTIYGPSSDFASVHSDKSGVTLDINMVLRTHDGIVFVAKALGRSARDKNDPMKANFTSAITFEAGDKNLKFLNNMLAIGHGKKVGNRIQIDYYILED
;
A
#
# COMPACT_ATOMS: atom_id res chain seq x y z
N MET A 1 17.32 7.61 31.89
CA MET A 1 17.24 6.62 30.81
C MET A 1 16.41 5.46 31.38
N GLY A 2 15.15 5.40 31.04
CA GLY A 2 14.22 4.40 31.61
C GLY A 2 14.17 3.18 30.69
N ASN A 3 14.57 2.03 31.18
CA ASN A 3 14.35 0.75 30.52
C ASN A 3 12.86 0.42 30.61
N TYR A 4 12.15 0.57 29.48
CA TYR A 4 10.78 0.04 29.35
C TYR A 4 10.87 -1.44 29.01
N GLN A 5 10.66 -2.32 30.01
CA GLN A 5 10.43 -3.74 29.73
C GLN A 5 8.96 -3.91 29.31
N CYS A 6 8.75 -4.33 28.08
CA CYS A 6 7.43 -4.70 27.61
C CYS A 6 7.12 -6.14 28.07
N ARG A 7 6.33 -6.30 29.13
CA ARG A 7 5.79 -7.62 29.50
C ARG A 7 4.51 -7.84 28.68
N VAL A 8 4.55 -8.74 27.73
CA VAL A 8 3.34 -9.20 27.04
C VAL A 8 2.60 -10.17 27.98
N ASN A 9 1.49 -9.72 28.54
CA ASN A 9 0.61 -10.58 29.29
C ASN A 9 -0.15 -11.49 28.33
N CYS A 10 0.10 -12.79 28.32
CA CYS A 10 -0.56 -13.75 27.42
C CYS A 10 -2.10 -13.77 27.50
N ASN A 11 -2.69 -13.18 28.53
CA ASN A 11 -4.13 -13.05 28.66
C ASN A 11 -4.73 -11.90 27.83
N GLU A 12 -3.90 -11.01 27.29
CA GLU A 12 -4.31 -9.88 26.45
C GLU A 12 -3.85 -10.03 24.99
N THR A 13 -3.69 -11.26 24.51
CA THR A 13 -3.29 -11.51 23.11
C THR A 13 -4.31 -10.87 22.17
N PRO A 14 -3.89 -9.94 21.29
CA PRO A 14 -4.78 -9.33 20.33
C PRO A 14 -5.54 -10.37 19.52
N TRP A 15 -6.80 -10.14 19.23
CA TRP A 15 -7.70 -11.10 18.58
C TRP A 15 -7.14 -11.68 17.25
N PHE A 16 -6.33 -10.94 16.53
CA PHE A 16 -5.70 -11.38 15.27
C PHE A 16 -4.52 -12.35 15.46
N LEU A 17 -3.94 -12.45 16.69
CA LEU A 17 -2.89 -13.41 17.01
C LEU A 17 -3.41 -14.71 17.65
N LYS A 18 -4.67 -14.73 18.10
CA LYS A 18 -5.29 -15.91 18.73
C LYS A 18 -5.20 -17.20 17.88
N PRO A 19 -5.41 -17.18 16.54
CA PRO A 19 -5.31 -18.39 15.73
C PRO A 19 -3.89 -18.99 15.67
N LEU A 20 -2.85 -18.16 15.83
CA LEU A 20 -1.45 -18.62 15.82
C LEU A 20 -1.07 -19.30 17.13
N VAL A 21 -1.54 -18.77 18.26
CA VAL A 21 -1.30 -19.33 19.59
C VAL A 21 -2.06 -20.65 19.79
N GLU A 22 -3.30 -20.77 19.29
CA GLU A 22 -4.06 -22.03 19.34
C GLU A 22 -3.47 -23.13 18.45
N LYS A 23 -2.85 -22.77 17.32
CA LYS A 23 -2.16 -23.72 16.44
C LYS A 23 -0.89 -24.30 17.08
N ALA A 24 -0.19 -23.50 17.90
CA ALA A 24 0.96 -23.98 18.66
C ALA A 24 0.56 -24.96 19.75
N LYS A 25 -0.56 -24.71 20.45
CA LYS A 25 -1.07 -25.60 21.53
C LYS A 25 -1.62 -26.94 21.03
N ARG A 26 -2.03 -27.07 19.75
CA ARG A 26 -2.56 -28.31 19.18
C ARG A 26 -1.49 -29.30 18.69
N LYS A 27 -0.21 -28.97 18.72
CA LYS A 27 0.86 -29.89 18.30
C LYS A 27 1.31 -30.86 19.39
N ASP A 28 0.88 -30.66 20.66
CA ASP A 28 1.34 -31.45 21.80
C ASP A 28 0.34 -32.49 22.32
N ILE A 29 -0.67 -32.86 21.52
CA ILE A 29 -1.67 -33.88 21.91
C ILE A 29 -1.67 -34.97 20.85
N MET A 30 -0.74 -35.93 20.95
CA MET A 30 -0.83 -37.33 20.52
C MET A 30 0.42 -38.08 21.04
N ASP A 31 0.35 -38.82 22.09
CA ASP A 31 0.14 -40.26 22.22
C ASP A 31 0.31 -40.71 23.68
N PRO A 32 -0.60 -41.44 24.30
CA PRO A 32 -0.39 -41.98 25.63
C PRO A 32 -0.12 -43.48 25.55
N THR A 33 1.16 -43.89 25.60
CA THR A 33 1.51 -45.23 26.15
C THR A 33 2.97 -45.33 26.58
N THR A 34 3.12 -45.77 27.82
CA THR A 34 4.25 -46.44 28.50
C THR A 34 5.44 -45.62 29.01
N GLY A 35 5.67 -45.69 30.32
CA GLY A 35 6.99 -45.74 30.92
C GLY A 35 7.33 -44.63 31.92
N SER A 36 7.23 -44.95 33.22
CA SER A 36 7.72 -44.22 34.38
C SER A 36 9.20 -43.85 34.28
N SER A 37 9.53 -42.61 34.45
CA SER A 37 10.72 -42.14 35.18
C SER A 37 10.64 -40.64 35.40
N SER A 38 10.80 -40.26 36.65
CA SER A 38 10.85 -38.91 37.16
C SER A 38 12.10 -38.19 36.67
N GLU A 39 11.94 -37.26 35.74
CA GLU A 39 12.93 -36.21 35.49
C GLU A 39 12.24 -34.86 35.53
N SER A 40 12.72 -34.00 36.41
CA SER A 40 12.31 -32.61 36.56
C SER A 40 12.64 -31.87 35.28
N ALA A 41 11.63 -31.62 34.44
CA ALA A 41 11.77 -30.73 33.28
C ALA A 41 11.93 -29.29 33.82
N ALA A 42 13.12 -28.74 33.68
CA ALA A 42 13.35 -27.32 33.76
C ALA A 42 12.49 -26.67 32.65
N GLN A 43 11.56 -25.85 33.05
CA GLN A 43 10.86 -24.96 32.11
C GLN A 43 11.88 -23.96 31.60
N ASP A 44 12.36 -24.16 30.38
CA ASP A 44 13.02 -23.12 29.61
C ASP A 44 11.96 -22.01 29.34
N ASP A 45 11.99 -21.01 30.23
CA ASP A 45 11.30 -19.75 30.05
C ASP A 45 12.02 -19.01 28.90
N ALA A 46 11.58 -19.29 27.66
CA ALA A 46 12.07 -18.59 26.49
C ALA A 46 11.61 -17.15 26.57
N THR A 47 12.38 -16.33 27.24
CA THR A 47 12.24 -14.88 27.27
C THR A 47 12.48 -14.39 25.83
N ILE A 48 11.40 -14.01 25.14
CA ILE A 48 11.51 -13.30 23.85
C ILE A 48 12.12 -11.93 24.17
N ASP A 49 13.36 -11.74 23.78
CA ASP A 49 14.04 -10.45 23.87
C ASP A 49 13.41 -9.49 22.85
N CYS A 50 12.55 -8.60 23.34
CA CYS A 50 11.89 -7.54 22.56
C CYS A 50 12.73 -6.25 22.57
N THR A 51 14.05 -6.32 22.65
CA THR A 51 14.89 -5.13 22.48
C THR A 51 14.75 -4.61 21.05
N ILE A 52 13.88 -3.63 20.87
CA ILE A 52 13.90 -2.78 19.69
C ILE A 52 15.17 -1.94 19.81
N ASN A 53 16.16 -2.21 18.98
CA ASN A 53 17.32 -1.33 18.83
C ASN A 53 16.76 0.03 18.39
N GLU A 54 16.78 1.00 19.33
CA GLU A 54 16.38 2.38 19.03
C GLU A 54 17.45 3.04 18.15
N THR A 55 17.51 2.61 16.90
CA THR A 55 18.09 3.47 15.86
C THR A 55 17.11 4.63 15.72
N PRO A 56 17.55 5.90 15.89
CA PRO A 56 16.62 7.02 15.79
C PRO A 56 15.89 6.96 14.46
N MET A 57 14.56 6.77 14.47
CA MET A 57 13.71 6.79 13.27
C MET A 57 13.59 8.21 12.66
N HIS A 58 14.61 9.06 12.86
CA HIS A 58 14.69 10.41 12.29
C HIS A 58 15.40 10.43 10.93
N ALA A 59 15.93 9.29 10.47
CA ALA A 59 16.44 9.20 9.12
C ALA A 59 15.28 9.36 8.13
N ARG A 60 15.43 10.26 7.17
CA ARG A 60 14.47 10.36 6.06
C ARG A 60 14.50 9.01 5.32
N PRO A 61 13.35 8.39 5.02
CA PRO A 61 13.35 7.17 4.25
C PRO A 61 13.98 7.45 2.88
N ASN A 62 14.91 6.59 2.48
CA ASN A 62 15.45 6.64 1.13
C ASN A 62 14.34 6.27 0.14
N THR A 63 14.29 6.99 -0.96
CA THR A 63 13.33 6.69 -2.02
C THR A 63 14.05 6.58 -3.34
N ARG A 64 13.64 5.58 -4.14
CA ARG A 64 14.11 5.41 -5.51
C ARG A 64 12.96 5.65 -6.49
N TYR A 65 13.26 6.41 -7.52
CA TYR A 65 12.31 6.68 -8.59
C TYR A 65 12.05 5.44 -9.43
N LEU A 66 10.78 5.05 -9.53
CA LEU A 66 10.36 3.85 -10.25
C LEU A 66 9.95 4.18 -11.69
N PHE A 67 8.92 5.01 -11.87
CA PHE A 67 8.43 5.44 -13.19
C PHE A 67 7.56 6.70 -13.06
N SER A 68 7.23 7.33 -14.19
CA SER A 68 6.17 8.33 -14.30
C SER A 68 5.03 7.83 -15.18
N SER A 69 3.84 8.27 -14.87
CA SER A 69 2.67 8.12 -15.75
C SER A 69 2.12 9.48 -16.17
N HIS A 70 1.63 9.54 -17.41
CA HIS A 70 0.94 10.69 -17.98
C HIS A 70 -0.35 10.21 -18.63
N PHE A 71 -1.48 10.71 -18.15
CA PHE A 71 -2.78 10.26 -18.66
C PHE A 71 -3.83 11.36 -18.61
N THR A 72 -4.91 11.11 -19.31
CA THR A 72 -6.13 11.93 -19.27
C THR A 72 -7.27 11.13 -18.69
N THR A 73 -8.24 11.82 -18.13
CA THR A 73 -9.50 11.22 -17.67
C THR A 73 -10.64 11.63 -18.59
N GLY A 74 -11.63 10.76 -18.75
CA GLY A 74 -12.92 11.12 -19.33
C GLY A 74 -13.72 12.08 -18.43
N GLU A 75 -14.91 12.46 -18.90
CA GLU A 75 -15.84 13.27 -18.11
C GLU A 75 -16.31 12.49 -16.88
N PRO A 76 -16.39 13.14 -15.71
CA PRO A 76 -16.78 12.46 -14.49
C PRO A 76 -18.27 12.12 -14.45
N ILE A 77 -18.58 10.93 -13.96
CA ILE A 77 -19.92 10.58 -13.49
C ILE A 77 -20.05 11.10 -12.07
N ILE A 78 -21.08 11.90 -11.80
CA ILE A 78 -21.27 12.56 -10.50
C ILE A 78 -22.34 11.84 -9.69
N VAL A 79 -22.00 11.43 -8.47
CA VAL A 79 -22.96 10.94 -7.48
C VAL A 79 -23.03 11.98 -6.36
N THR A 80 -24.20 12.62 -6.24
CA THR A 80 -24.46 13.65 -5.23
C THR A 80 -25.12 13.03 -4.00
N ASP A 81 -24.81 13.60 -2.82
CA ASP A 81 -25.50 13.32 -1.55
C ASP A 81 -25.52 11.85 -1.12
N GLY A 82 -24.55 11.07 -1.58
CA GLY A 82 -24.34 9.71 -1.10
C GLY A 82 -23.78 9.66 0.33
N PRO A 83 -23.76 8.48 0.99
CA PRO A 83 -23.23 8.33 2.35
C PRO A 83 -21.76 8.78 2.52
N LYS A 84 -21.00 8.83 1.42
CA LYS A 84 -19.61 9.31 1.38
C LYS A 84 -19.48 10.75 0.83
N GLY A 85 -20.57 11.51 0.77
CA GLY A 85 -20.62 12.85 0.21
C GLY A 85 -20.66 12.85 -1.33
N HIS A 86 -20.19 13.94 -1.94
CA HIS A 86 -20.10 14.05 -3.39
C HIS A 86 -18.95 13.20 -3.92
N ARG A 87 -19.26 12.34 -4.90
CA ARG A 87 -18.27 11.50 -5.59
C ARG A 87 -18.20 11.87 -7.06
N TYR A 88 -16.97 11.88 -7.55
CA TYR A 88 -16.65 12.04 -8.97
C TYR A 88 -15.99 10.75 -9.43
N ILE A 89 -16.66 10.00 -10.29
CA ILE A 89 -16.11 8.77 -10.88
C ILE A 89 -15.57 9.15 -12.24
N TYR A 90 -14.27 9.09 -12.41
CA TYR A 90 -13.58 9.33 -13.66
C TYR A 90 -13.32 7.99 -14.35
N PRO A 91 -14.13 7.61 -15.34
CA PRO A 91 -13.89 6.43 -16.15
C PRO A 91 -12.81 6.71 -17.21
N ASP A 92 -12.37 5.68 -17.88
CA ASP A 92 -11.58 5.78 -19.11
C ASP A 92 -10.27 6.58 -18.99
N MET A 93 -9.46 6.20 -17.99
CA MET A 93 -8.12 6.77 -17.87
C MET A 93 -7.23 6.18 -18.97
N ASN A 94 -6.70 7.03 -19.84
CA ASN A 94 -5.87 6.63 -20.96
C ASN A 94 -4.58 7.42 -20.98
N GLY A 95 -3.46 6.74 -21.19
CA GLY A 95 -2.17 7.38 -21.19
C GLY A 95 -0.99 6.43 -21.34
N THR A 96 0.17 6.91 -20.93
CA THR A 96 1.43 6.17 -21.02
C THR A 96 2.15 6.21 -19.68
N PHE A 97 3.06 5.26 -19.47
CA PHE A 97 4.02 5.29 -18.39
C PHE A 97 5.43 5.03 -18.93
N LYS A 98 6.43 5.54 -18.21
CA LYS A 98 7.84 5.38 -18.57
C LYS A 98 8.68 5.25 -17.30
N GLY A 99 9.48 4.19 -17.25
CA GLY A 99 10.40 3.87 -16.16
C GLY A 99 11.51 4.90 -15.98
N GLY A 100 12.01 4.95 -14.77
CA GLY A 100 13.16 5.74 -14.38
C GLY A 100 14.47 5.22 -14.96
N PRO A 101 15.61 5.86 -14.61
CA PRO A 101 16.93 5.48 -15.13
C PRO A 101 17.29 4.01 -14.89
N ASP A 102 16.85 3.43 -13.76
CA ASP A 102 17.11 2.04 -13.40
C ASP A 102 16.12 1.05 -14.04
N TYR A 103 15.04 1.56 -14.64
CA TYR A 103 13.92 0.79 -15.22
C TYR A 103 13.64 1.22 -16.66
N LYS A 104 14.67 1.40 -17.49
CA LYS A 104 14.57 2.00 -18.84
C LYS A 104 13.62 1.27 -19.77
N ASP A 105 13.55 -0.07 -19.65
CA ASP A 105 12.68 -0.91 -20.48
C ASP A 105 11.26 -1.04 -19.93
N PHE A 106 10.98 -0.45 -18.73
CA PHE A 106 9.68 -0.47 -18.11
C PHE A 106 8.82 0.70 -18.60
N HIS A 107 8.18 0.52 -19.75
CA HIS A 107 7.30 1.52 -20.35
C HIS A 107 6.10 0.87 -21.02
N GLY A 108 5.04 1.65 -21.24
CA GLY A 108 3.83 1.12 -21.85
C GLY A 108 2.66 2.08 -21.77
N THR A 109 1.45 1.52 -21.72
CA THR A 109 0.18 2.26 -21.76
C THR A 109 -0.69 1.99 -20.54
N ILE A 110 -1.47 2.98 -20.15
CA ILE A 110 -2.61 2.87 -19.23
C ILE A 110 -3.86 2.82 -20.11
N TYR A 111 -4.77 1.87 -19.84
CA TYR A 111 -5.97 1.73 -20.64
C TYR A 111 -7.16 1.29 -19.78
N GLY A 112 -8.38 1.36 -20.34
CA GLY A 112 -9.57 0.89 -19.64
C GLY A 112 -9.57 -0.61 -19.36
N PRO A 113 -10.17 -1.04 -18.25
CA PRO A 113 -11.04 -0.28 -17.34
C PRO A 113 -10.27 0.39 -16.18
N SER A 114 -9.55 1.48 -16.44
CA SER A 114 -8.90 2.28 -15.40
C SER A 114 -9.83 3.41 -14.96
N SER A 115 -9.92 3.66 -13.64
CA SER A 115 -10.86 4.64 -13.08
C SER A 115 -10.36 5.22 -11.76
N ASP A 116 -10.88 6.43 -11.43
CA ASP A 116 -10.72 7.05 -10.11
C ASP A 116 -12.10 7.30 -9.49
N PHE A 117 -12.33 6.77 -8.29
CA PHE A 117 -13.52 7.02 -7.48
C PHE A 117 -13.24 8.12 -6.46
N ALA A 118 -13.05 9.34 -6.93
CA ALA A 118 -12.74 10.49 -6.09
C ALA A 118 -13.92 10.90 -5.20
N SER A 119 -13.63 11.27 -3.94
CA SER A 119 -14.64 11.77 -3.00
C SER A 119 -14.22 13.13 -2.46
N VAL A 120 -15.08 14.15 -2.62
CA VAL A 120 -14.84 15.49 -2.07
C VAL A 120 -15.16 15.48 -0.58
N HIS A 121 -14.27 16.03 0.24
CA HIS A 121 -14.50 16.17 1.68
C HIS A 121 -15.70 17.09 1.94
N SER A 122 -16.46 16.79 2.99
CA SER A 122 -17.67 17.56 3.34
C SER A 122 -17.39 19.05 3.60
N ASP A 123 -16.22 19.36 4.17
CA ASP A 123 -15.73 20.71 4.41
C ASP A 123 -15.09 21.36 3.17
N LYS A 124 -15.07 20.66 2.04
CA LYS A 124 -14.48 21.11 0.76
C LYS A 124 -12.96 21.38 0.84
N SER A 125 -12.27 20.93 1.89
CA SER A 125 -10.82 21.14 2.07
C SER A 125 -9.98 20.35 1.09
N GLY A 126 -10.49 19.24 0.59
CA GLY A 126 -9.73 18.35 -0.27
C GLY A 126 -10.56 17.23 -0.90
N VAL A 127 -9.84 16.31 -1.50
CA VAL A 127 -10.39 15.14 -2.20
C VAL A 127 -9.64 13.89 -1.76
N THR A 128 -10.38 12.82 -1.49
CA THR A 128 -9.82 11.48 -1.38
C THR A 128 -9.86 10.84 -2.77
N LEU A 129 -8.77 10.22 -3.18
CA LEU A 129 -8.62 9.51 -4.44
C LEU A 129 -8.61 8.00 -4.17
N ASP A 130 -9.31 7.24 -5.02
CA ASP A 130 -9.33 5.77 -5.03
C ASP A 130 -9.17 5.35 -6.50
N ILE A 131 -7.91 5.22 -6.90
CA ILE A 131 -7.52 5.04 -8.30
C ILE A 131 -7.20 3.56 -8.53
N ASN A 132 -7.79 2.99 -9.56
CA ASN A 132 -7.49 1.66 -10.06
C ASN A 132 -7.03 1.77 -11.51
N MET A 133 -5.81 1.37 -11.80
CA MET A 133 -5.21 1.44 -13.14
C MET A 133 -4.89 0.05 -13.65
N VAL A 134 -5.22 -0.20 -14.90
CA VAL A 134 -4.72 -1.33 -15.67
C VAL A 134 -3.65 -0.82 -16.61
N LEU A 135 -2.46 -1.40 -16.51
CA LEU A 135 -1.30 -1.00 -17.29
C LEU A 135 -0.84 -2.18 -18.15
N ARG A 136 -0.33 -1.86 -19.33
CA ARG A 136 0.27 -2.84 -20.23
C ARG A 136 1.63 -2.35 -20.67
N THR A 137 2.66 -3.16 -20.46
CA THR A 137 4.01 -2.90 -20.97
C THR A 137 4.06 -2.99 -22.48
N HIS A 138 5.12 -2.46 -23.08
CA HIS A 138 5.32 -2.47 -24.53
C HIS A 138 5.40 -3.90 -25.11
N ASP A 139 5.83 -4.87 -24.31
CA ASP A 139 5.90 -6.30 -24.66
C ASP A 139 4.60 -7.07 -24.30
N GLY A 140 3.55 -6.35 -23.87
CA GLY A 140 2.20 -6.88 -23.71
C GLY A 140 1.86 -7.43 -22.34
N ILE A 141 2.75 -7.35 -21.34
CA ILE A 141 2.47 -7.81 -19.98
C ILE A 141 1.49 -6.85 -19.31
N VAL A 142 0.43 -7.40 -18.72
CA VAL A 142 -0.59 -6.62 -18.00
C VAL A 142 -0.37 -6.71 -16.50
N PHE A 143 -0.48 -5.58 -15.83
CA PHE A 143 -0.48 -5.49 -14.37
C PHE A 143 -1.44 -4.39 -13.89
N VAL A 144 -1.76 -4.42 -12.61
CA VAL A 144 -2.68 -3.49 -11.97
C VAL A 144 -1.91 -2.63 -10.96
N ALA A 145 -2.28 -1.35 -10.86
CA ALA A 145 -1.84 -0.47 -9.80
C ALA A 145 -3.08 0.11 -9.09
N LYS A 146 -3.11 -0.04 -7.77
CA LYS A 146 -4.13 0.55 -6.92
C LYS A 146 -3.52 1.65 -6.07
N ALA A 147 -4.08 2.87 -6.16
CA ALA A 147 -3.60 4.04 -5.45
C ALA A 147 -4.70 4.63 -4.56
N LEU A 148 -4.38 4.83 -3.28
CA LEU A 148 -5.20 5.57 -2.35
C LEU A 148 -4.51 6.89 -2.02
N GLY A 149 -5.17 8.02 -2.30
CA GLY A 149 -4.53 9.32 -2.23
C GLY A 149 -5.35 10.40 -1.56
N ARG A 150 -4.67 11.53 -1.37
CA ARG A 150 -5.23 12.78 -0.87
C ARG A 150 -4.75 13.93 -1.74
N SER A 151 -5.68 14.83 -2.04
CA SER A 151 -5.41 16.07 -2.75
C SER A 151 -5.97 17.24 -1.94
N ALA A 152 -5.14 18.26 -1.69
CA ALA A 152 -5.65 19.54 -1.25
C ALA A 152 -6.15 20.33 -2.46
N ARG A 153 -7.27 21.05 -2.31
CA ARG A 153 -7.74 21.97 -3.36
C ARG A 153 -6.81 23.18 -3.45
N ASP A 154 -6.43 23.52 -4.67
CA ASP A 154 -5.82 24.84 -4.89
C ASP A 154 -6.91 25.90 -4.72
N LYS A 155 -6.69 26.85 -3.81
CA LYS A 155 -7.64 27.95 -3.53
C LYS A 155 -7.72 28.95 -4.68
N ASN A 156 -6.65 29.05 -5.46
CA ASN A 156 -6.49 30.07 -6.51
C ASN A 156 -6.87 29.52 -7.90
N ASP A 157 -6.78 28.21 -8.09
CA ASP A 157 -7.07 27.56 -9.38
C ASP A 157 -7.71 26.17 -9.17
N PRO A 158 -9.04 26.09 -9.24
CA PRO A 158 -9.76 24.84 -9.03
C PRO A 158 -9.47 23.77 -10.10
N MET A 159 -8.83 24.14 -11.22
CA MET A 159 -8.41 23.22 -12.27
C MET A 159 -7.03 22.58 -11.99
N LYS A 160 -6.33 23.07 -10.99
CA LYS A 160 -5.03 22.53 -10.55
C LYS A 160 -5.15 21.84 -9.21
N ALA A 161 -4.48 20.71 -9.10
CA ALA A 161 -4.35 19.99 -7.86
C ALA A 161 -3.02 19.25 -7.81
N ASN A 162 -2.38 19.30 -6.64
CA ASN A 162 -1.30 18.38 -6.31
C ASN A 162 -1.84 17.33 -5.35
N PHE A 163 -1.38 16.10 -5.49
CA PHE A 163 -1.82 15.02 -4.62
C PHE A 163 -0.69 14.04 -4.31
N THR A 164 -0.87 13.33 -3.22
CA THR A 164 0.02 12.23 -2.81
C THR A 164 -0.80 10.98 -2.60
N SER A 165 -0.27 9.83 -3.01
CA SER A 165 -0.93 8.54 -2.88
C SER A 165 0.03 7.44 -2.44
N ALA A 166 -0.50 6.47 -1.70
CA ALA A 166 0.14 5.18 -1.47
C ALA A 166 -0.33 4.21 -2.55
N ILE A 167 0.58 3.47 -3.15
CA ILE A 167 0.31 2.64 -4.32
C ILE A 167 0.82 1.23 -4.10
N THR A 168 -0.03 0.26 -4.41
CA THR A 168 0.29 -1.16 -4.47
C THR A 168 0.12 -1.67 -5.89
N PHE A 169 0.84 -2.75 -6.21
CA PHE A 169 0.82 -3.35 -7.53
C PHE A 169 0.40 -4.82 -7.46
N GLU A 170 -0.17 -5.31 -8.55
CA GLU A 170 -0.48 -6.72 -8.75
C GLU A 170 -0.04 -7.14 -10.15
N ALA A 171 0.92 -8.06 -10.23
CA ALA A 171 1.49 -8.57 -11.47
C ALA A 171 1.65 -10.09 -11.40
N GLY A 172 1.17 -10.80 -12.43
CA GLY A 172 1.30 -12.25 -12.54
C GLY A 172 2.60 -12.69 -13.23
N ASP A 173 3.15 -11.87 -14.11
CA ASP A 173 4.35 -12.19 -14.88
C ASP A 173 5.61 -12.23 -14.01
N LYS A 174 6.50 -13.20 -14.27
CA LYS A 174 7.73 -13.43 -13.51
C LYS A 174 8.67 -12.21 -13.47
N ASN A 175 8.70 -11.42 -14.54
CA ASN A 175 9.58 -10.25 -14.66
C ASN A 175 9.04 -9.05 -13.86
N LEU A 176 7.73 -9.02 -13.55
CA LEU A 176 7.08 -7.95 -12.82
C LEU A 176 6.66 -8.35 -11.40
N LYS A 177 6.88 -9.60 -10.97
CA LYS A 177 6.52 -10.06 -9.62
C LYS A 177 7.16 -9.25 -8.50
N PHE A 178 8.30 -8.62 -8.74
CA PHE A 178 8.97 -7.75 -7.77
C PHE A 178 8.07 -6.58 -7.34
N LEU A 179 7.16 -6.11 -8.20
CA LEU A 179 6.21 -5.05 -7.89
C LEU A 179 5.22 -5.43 -6.79
N ASN A 180 4.87 -6.73 -6.67
CA ASN A 180 3.85 -7.19 -5.70
C ASN A 180 4.26 -6.98 -4.24
N ASN A 181 5.55 -6.87 -3.96
CA ASN A 181 6.09 -6.67 -2.62
C ASN A 181 6.48 -5.21 -2.37
N MET A 182 6.17 -4.31 -3.30
CA MET A 182 6.51 -2.89 -3.19
C MET A 182 5.32 -2.06 -2.76
N LEU A 183 5.57 -1.13 -1.86
CA LEU A 183 4.71 0.00 -1.61
C LEU A 183 5.37 1.24 -2.22
N ALA A 184 4.70 1.87 -3.18
CA ALA A 184 5.18 3.09 -3.79
C ALA A 184 4.43 4.31 -3.23
N ILE A 185 5.11 5.46 -3.25
CA ILE A 185 4.52 6.77 -3.02
C ILE A 185 4.40 7.45 -4.38
N GLY A 186 3.19 7.86 -4.73
CA GLY A 186 2.92 8.68 -5.91
C GLY A 186 2.83 10.15 -5.55
N HIS A 187 3.60 10.98 -6.24
CA HIS A 187 3.44 12.42 -6.21
C HIS A 187 2.81 12.87 -7.52
N GLY A 188 1.58 13.37 -7.44
CA GLY A 188 0.77 13.65 -8.62
C GLY A 188 0.45 15.13 -8.78
N LYS A 189 0.25 15.52 -10.04
CA LYS A 189 -0.19 16.83 -10.46
C LYS A 189 -1.30 16.72 -11.49
N LYS A 190 -2.37 17.47 -11.30
CA LYS A 190 -3.49 17.60 -12.23
C LYS A 190 -3.57 19.01 -12.78
N VAL A 191 -3.77 19.16 -14.09
CA VAL A 191 -4.06 20.42 -14.78
C VAL A 191 -5.14 20.15 -15.83
N GLY A 192 -6.34 20.65 -15.59
CA GLY A 192 -7.52 20.29 -16.40
C GLY A 192 -7.81 18.79 -16.28
N ASN A 193 -7.88 18.10 -17.42
CA ASN A 193 -8.06 16.65 -17.49
C ASN A 193 -6.74 15.87 -17.60
N ARG A 194 -5.59 16.56 -17.61
CA ARG A 194 -4.28 15.94 -17.70
C ARG A 194 -3.72 15.68 -16.31
N ILE A 195 -3.21 14.47 -16.11
CA ILE A 195 -2.64 14.01 -14.85
C ILE A 195 -1.24 13.44 -15.12
N GLN A 196 -0.31 13.82 -14.26
CA GLN A 196 1.02 13.23 -14.17
C GLN A 196 1.19 12.68 -12.77
N ILE A 197 1.78 11.48 -12.64
CA ILE A 197 2.17 10.91 -11.36
C ILE A 197 3.60 10.38 -11.49
N ASP A 198 4.46 10.79 -10.56
CA ASP A 198 5.80 10.26 -10.38
C ASP A 198 5.77 9.28 -9.21
N TYR A 199 6.28 8.06 -9.42
CA TYR A 199 6.22 6.96 -8.47
C TYR A 199 7.59 6.69 -7.88
N TYR A 200 7.64 6.62 -6.54
CA TYR A 200 8.85 6.38 -5.76
C TYR A 200 8.63 5.19 -4.85
N ILE A 201 9.55 4.27 -4.79
CA ILE A 201 9.57 3.15 -3.84
C ILE A 201 10.42 3.52 -2.63
N LEU A 202 10.05 3.01 -1.46
CA LEU A 202 10.87 3.11 -0.26
C LEU A 202 11.99 2.08 -0.37
N GLU A 203 13.20 2.46 0.01
CA GLU A 203 14.35 1.59 0.15
C GLU A 203 14.62 1.33 1.63
N ASP A 204 14.98 0.09 1.96
CA ASP A 204 15.43 -0.33 3.28
C ASP A 204 16.81 0.25 3.65
#